data_d43c5b3720027cddead1a5e53bb66292
#
_entry.id   d43c5b3720027cddead1a5e53bb66292
#
_cell.length_a   1.000
_cell.length_b   1.000
_cell.length_c   1.000
_cell.angle_alpha   90.00
_cell.angle_beta   90.00
_cell.angle_gamma   90.00
#
_symmetry.space_group_name_H-M   'P 1'
#
loop_
_entity.id
_entity.type
_entity.pdbx_description
1 polymer ?
#
loop_
_entity_poly.entity_id
_entity_poly.type
_entity_poly.pdbx_seq_one_letter_code
_entity_poly.pdbx_strand_id
1 'polypeptide(L)'
;RQRQMCIRDRLYQMGLNGTETILIHSSMKAIGDVEGGAETVLDAWMEYFKEGLLLLPTHTWKTVNESHPVFDSQKEPSCVGVLTNLFMKREGVVRSLHPTHSMAGFGKHAAEYLAGEEYRNTPCTPGGCYDRLKDAGGKILLVGVGHERNTYIHSVEEVLNVPNRLSDKPVKLTVVWPQGQRDVYMRKHYNPDQPHISEDFVKLTQAYTDCGAAKNTVLGSADCILCDAAKVFDVTRHVLAPEPECLVTRERIEKERWADYISVSYTHLR
;
A
#
# COMPACT_ATOMS: atom_id res chain seq x y z
N ARG A 1 -11.82 -17.43 19.83
CA ARG A 1 -12.74 -16.25 19.99
C ARG A 1 -12.12 -15.13 20.84
N GLN A 2 -11.53 -15.43 22.01
CA GLN A 2 -10.95 -14.39 22.86
C GLN A 2 -9.84 -13.55 22.18
N ARG A 3 -9.00 -14.15 21.35
CA ARG A 3 -7.89 -13.45 20.68
C ARG A 3 -8.32 -12.67 19.43
N GLN A 4 -9.35 -13.11 18.72
CA GLN A 4 -9.97 -12.28 17.66
C GLN A 4 -10.57 -11.00 18.25
N MET A 5 -11.21 -11.10 19.43
CA MET A 5 -11.69 -9.91 20.15
C MET A 5 -10.55 -8.96 20.49
N CYS A 6 -9.39 -9.45 20.95
CA CYS A 6 -8.23 -8.59 21.22
C CYS A 6 -7.73 -7.86 19.98
N ILE A 7 -7.70 -8.49 18.81
CA ILE A 7 -7.30 -7.83 17.54
C ILE A 7 -8.30 -6.73 17.18
N ARG A 8 -9.60 -7.02 17.26
CA ARG A 8 -10.66 -6.04 16.97
C ARG A 8 -10.65 -4.87 17.95
N ASP A 9 -10.44 -5.12 19.23
CA ASP A 9 -10.32 -4.09 20.26
C ASP A 9 -9.13 -3.17 19.99
N ARG A 10 -8.00 -3.72 19.50
CA ARG A 10 -6.85 -2.92 19.10
C ARG A 10 -7.13 -2.03 17.90
N LEU A 11 -7.82 -2.56 16.88
CA LEU A 11 -8.25 -1.75 15.73
C LEU A 11 -9.17 -0.59 16.18
N TYR A 12 -10.11 -0.86 17.07
CA TYR A 12 -10.96 0.17 17.66
C TYR A 12 -10.15 1.23 18.44
N GLN A 13 -9.18 0.80 19.26
CA GLN A 13 -8.29 1.70 20.01
C GLN A 13 -7.40 2.56 19.09
N MET A 14 -7.13 2.12 17.87
CA MET A 14 -6.47 2.92 16.84
C MET A 14 -7.37 4.05 16.31
N GLY A 15 -8.66 4.06 16.67
CA GLY A 15 -9.65 4.99 16.15
C GLY A 15 -10.30 4.55 14.85
N LEU A 16 -10.19 3.27 14.51
CA LEU A 16 -10.90 2.67 13.37
C LEU A 16 -12.28 2.19 13.83
N ASN A 17 -13.28 2.22 12.94
CA ASN A 17 -14.65 1.83 13.23
C ASN A 17 -15.17 0.68 12.35
N GLY A 18 -14.33 0.19 11.42
CA GLY A 18 -14.64 -0.92 10.52
C GLY A 18 -15.35 -0.53 9.23
N THR A 19 -15.59 0.76 8.99
CA THR A 19 -16.20 1.27 7.74
C THR A 19 -15.19 1.88 6.78
N GLU A 20 -13.92 1.92 7.19
CA GLU A 20 -12.85 2.53 6.40
C GLU A 20 -12.55 1.74 5.12
N THR A 21 -12.07 2.45 4.09
CA THR A 21 -11.20 1.87 3.07
C THR A 21 -9.79 1.81 3.63
N ILE A 22 -9.24 0.62 3.86
CA ILE A 22 -7.95 0.45 4.52
C ILE A 22 -7.04 -0.50 3.77
N LEU A 23 -5.82 -0.04 3.48
CA LEU A 23 -4.74 -0.84 2.92
C LEU A 23 -3.81 -1.29 4.04
N ILE A 24 -3.60 -2.61 4.20
CA ILE A 24 -2.74 -3.16 5.25
C ILE A 24 -1.49 -3.80 4.63
N HIS A 25 -0.33 -3.28 4.99
CA HIS A 25 0.96 -3.95 4.81
C HIS A 25 1.37 -4.60 6.13
N SER A 26 1.82 -5.85 6.12
CA SER A 26 2.00 -6.57 7.38
C SER A 26 3.13 -7.58 7.38
N SER A 27 3.68 -7.82 8.58
CA SER A 27 4.56 -8.92 8.90
C SER A 27 3.90 -9.80 9.95
N MET A 28 3.46 -11.01 9.58
CA MET A 28 2.90 -11.98 10.54
C MET A 28 3.89 -12.30 11.66
N LYS A 29 5.19 -12.38 11.32
CA LYS A 29 6.25 -12.61 12.31
C LYS A 29 6.29 -11.51 13.37
N ALA A 30 6.09 -10.26 13.00
CA ALA A 30 6.11 -9.12 13.92
C ALA A 30 4.89 -9.10 14.84
N ILE A 31 3.72 -9.54 14.36
CA ILE A 31 2.50 -9.66 15.18
C ILE A 31 2.75 -10.60 16.36
N GLY A 32 3.63 -11.60 16.21
CA GLY A 32 3.98 -12.58 17.23
C GLY A 32 3.03 -13.78 17.25
N ASP A 33 3.02 -14.49 18.38
CA ASP A 33 2.24 -15.70 18.54
C ASP A 33 0.75 -15.37 18.68
N VAL A 34 -0.02 -15.78 17.68
CA VAL A 34 -1.48 -15.70 17.67
C VAL A 34 -2.03 -17.12 17.60
N GLU A 35 -2.93 -17.47 18.52
CA GLU A 35 -3.63 -18.76 18.46
C GLU A 35 -4.45 -18.88 17.18
N GLY A 36 -4.24 -19.95 16.41
CA GLY A 36 -4.76 -20.08 15.07
C GLY A 36 -3.99 -19.31 14.00
N GLY A 37 -2.92 -18.62 14.38
CA GLY A 37 -1.95 -18.03 13.46
C GLY A 37 -2.55 -16.96 12.52
N ALA A 38 -2.08 -16.98 11.27
CA ALA A 38 -2.47 -16.05 10.23
C ALA A 38 -3.98 -16.09 9.89
N GLU A 39 -4.60 -17.26 10.00
CA GLU A 39 -6.04 -17.43 9.76
C GLU A 39 -6.88 -16.63 10.76
N THR A 40 -6.51 -16.65 12.05
CA THR A 40 -7.19 -15.87 13.09
C THR A 40 -7.05 -14.36 12.87
N VAL A 41 -5.87 -13.92 12.42
CA VAL A 41 -5.64 -12.51 12.09
C VAL A 41 -6.55 -12.07 10.94
N LEU A 42 -6.61 -12.87 9.87
CA LEU A 42 -7.47 -12.59 8.71
C LEU A 42 -8.96 -12.62 9.06
N ASP A 43 -9.40 -13.58 9.86
CA ASP A 43 -10.79 -13.66 10.32
C ASP A 43 -11.17 -12.39 11.09
N ALA A 44 -10.28 -11.93 11.99
CA ALA A 44 -10.51 -10.73 12.77
C ALA A 44 -10.58 -9.46 11.89
N TRP A 45 -9.68 -9.33 10.92
CA TRP A 45 -9.66 -8.19 9.99
C TRP A 45 -10.87 -8.20 9.07
N MET A 46 -11.20 -9.34 8.45
CA MET A 46 -12.35 -9.46 7.55
C MET A 46 -13.66 -9.20 8.28
N GLU A 47 -13.85 -9.73 9.48
CA GLU A 47 -15.04 -9.46 10.30
C GLU A 47 -15.10 -7.97 10.72
N TYR A 48 -13.97 -7.37 11.05
CA TYR A 48 -13.93 -5.96 11.48
C TYR A 48 -14.28 -5.00 10.35
N PHE A 49 -13.73 -5.23 9.15
CA PHE A 49 -13.89 -4.33 8.00
C PHE A 49 -14.96 -4.78 6.99
N LYS A 50 -15.84 -5.71 7.35
CA LYS A 50 -16.87 -6.21 6.42
C LYS A 50 -17.83 -5.12 5.91
N GLU A 51 -18.02 -4.05 6.67
CA GLU A 51 -18.84 -2.89 6.31
C GLU A 51 -18.03 -1.78 5.60
N GLY A 52 -16.73 -1.91 5.56
CA GLY A 52 -15.78 -1.07 4.84
C GLY A 52 -15.17 -1.77 3.65
N LEU A 53 -13.90 -1.47 3.35
CA LEU A 53 -13.11 -2.09 2.30
C LEU A 53 -11.71 -2.42 2.82
N LEU A 54 -11.45 -3.70 3.06
CA LEU A 54 -10.14 -4.22 3.44
C LEU A 54 -9.32 -4.53 2.20
N LEU A 55 -8.13 -3.96 2.10
CA LEU A 55 -7.19 -4.12 0.99
C LEU A 55 -5.85 -4.65 1.49
N LEU A 56 -5.30 -5.66 0.80
CA LEU A 56 -3.95 -6.15 1.00
C LEU A 56 -3.18 -6.17 -0.33
N PRO A 57 -1.89 -5.79 -0.35
CA PRO A 57 -1.07 -5.92 -1.56
C PRO A 57 -0.84 -7.39 -1.88
N THR A 58 -0.94 -7.76 -3.16
CA THR A 58 -0.71 -9.14 -3.64
C THR A 58 0.31 -9.16 -4.77
N HIS A 59 1.40 -8.44 -4.58
CA HIS A 59 2.43 -8.21 -5.59
C HIS A 59 3.06 -9.50 -6.09
N THR A 60 3.46 -9.47 -7.38
CA THR A 60 4.07 -10.58 -8.11
C THR A 60 5.33 -10.16 -8.89
N TRP A 61 5.83 -8.94 -8.64
CA TRP A 61 6.98 -8.38 -9.36
C TRP A 61 8.25 -9.24 -9.29
N LYS A 62 8.34 -10.14 -8.30
CA LYS A 62 9.46 -11.06 -8.12
C LYS A 62 9.39 -12.25 -9.09
N THR A 63 8.19 -12.71 -9.39
CA THR A 63 7.92 -13.91 -10.18
C THR A 63 7.44 -13.57 -11.59
N VAL A 64 6.65 -12.51 -11.75
CA VAL A 64 6.14 -12.07 -13.06
C VAL A 64 7.07 -10.99 -13.64
N ASN A 65 7.81 -11.34 -14.68
CA ASN A 65 8.84 -10.52 -15.29
C ASN A 65 9.11 -10.98 -16.74
N GLU A 66 10.14 -10.46 -17.37
CA GLU A 66 10.51 -10.79 -18.76
C GLU A 66 10.74 -12.31 -18.98
N SER A 67 11.30 -13.01 -17.99
CA SER A 67 11.55 -14.46 -18.05
C SER A 67 10.29 -15.29 -17.78
N HIS A 68 9.32 -14.76 -17.06
CA HIS A 68 8.04 -15.37 -16.72
C HIS A 68 6.93 -14.36 -16.95
N PRO A 69 6.55 -14.10 -18.22
CA PRO A 69 5.74 -12.94 -18.56
C PRO A 69 4.23 -13.12 -18.37
N VAL A 70 3.78 -14.23 -17.80
CA VAL A 70 2.35 -14.53 -17.63
C VAL A 70 1.95 -14.36 -16.17
N PHE A 71 0.98 -13.48 -15.93
CA PHE A 71 0.27 -13.34 -14.66
C PHE A 71 -1.10 -14.01 -14.76
N ASP A 72 -1.26 -15.16 -14.13
CA ASP A 72 -2.57 -15.78 -13.93
C ASP A 72 -3.15 -15.31 -12.60
N SER A 73 -4.21 -14.51 -12.65
CA SER A 73 -4.80 -13.85 -11.47
C SER A 73 -5.27 -14.82 -10.39
N GLN A 74 -5.57 -16.07 -10.76
CA GLN A 74 -6.06 -17.09 -9.85
C GLN A 74 -4.95 -17.99 -9.29
N LYS A 75 -3.84 -18.15 -10.04
CA LYS A 75 -2.79 -19.11 -9.69
C LYS A 75 -1.52 -18.46 -9.17
N GLU A 76 -1.20 -17.25 -9.66
CA GLU A 76 0.07 -16.61 -9.30
C GLU A 76 0.13 -16.23 -7.82
N PRO A 77 1.06 -16.80 -7.04
CA PRO A 77 1.19 -16.44 -5.63
C PRO A 77 1.75 -15.03 -5.47
N SER A 78 1.40 -14.38 -4.36
CA SER A 78 2.00 -13.11 -3.96
C SER A 78 3.41 -13.33 -3.40
N CYS A 79 4.34 -12.42 -3.74
CA CYS A 79 5.69 -12.41 -3.19
C CYS A 79 5.85 -11.57 -1.91
N VAL A 80 4.74 -11.02 -1.37
CA VAL A 80 4.80 -10.06 -0.25
C VAL A 80 4.16 -10.55 1.06
N GLY A 81 4.19 -11.84 1.30
CA GLY A 81 3.91 -12.40 2.64
C GLY A 81 2.83 -13.47 2.70
N VAL A 82 2.73 -14.10 3.87
CA VAL A 82 1.81 -15.21 4.11
C VAL A 82 0.37 -14.73 4.21
N LEU A 83 0.11 -13.61 4.90
CA LEU A 83 -1.24 -13.07 5.07
C LEU A 83 -1.90 -12.75 3.73
N THR A 84 -1.16 -12.16 2.79
CA THR A 84 -1.68 -11.84 1.47
C THR A 84 -2.01 -13.09 0.65
N ASN A 85 -1.18 -14.14 0.75
CA ASN A 85 -1.41 -15.41 0.06
C ASN A 85 -2.61 -16.19 0.60
N LEU A 86 -2.86 -16.10 1.89
CA LEU A 86 -4.05 -16.69 2.50
C LEU A 86 -5.29 -15.85 2.20
N PHE A 87 -5.19 -14.52 2.32
CA PHE A 87 -6.29 -13.59 2.10
C PHE A 87 -6.89 -13.70 0.70
N MET A 88 -6.05 -13.68 -0.34
CA MET A 88 -6.55 -13.72 -1.72
C MET A 88 -7.27 -15.02 -2.10
N LYS A 89 -7.20 -16.07 -1.26
CA LYS A 89 -7.90 -17.34 -1.44
C LYS A 89 -9.21 -17.43 -0.65
N ARG A 90 -9.52 -16.41 0.17
CA ARG A 90 -10.73 -16.40 1.00
C ARG A 90 -11.96 -16.12 0.15
N GLU A 91 -13.09 -16.70 0.54
CA GLU A 91 -14.37 -16.44 -0.08
C GLU A 91 -14.73 -14.95 -0.01
N GLY A 92 -15.26 -14.40 -1.10
CA GLY A 92 -15.63 -12.99 -1.21
C GLY A 92 -14.47 -12.03 -1.46
N VAL A 93 -13.23 -12.51 -1.48
CA VAL A 93 -12.06 -11.69 -1.81
C VAL A 93 -11.90 -11.59 -3.34
N VAL A 94 -11.72 -10.36 -3.81
CA VAL A 94 -11.44 -10.04 -5.22
C VAL A 94 -9.98 -9.63 -5.37
N ARG A 95 -9.30 -10.09 -6.41
CA ARG A 95 -7.93 -9.68 -6.77
C ARG A 95 -7.94 -8.81 -8.01
N SER A 96 -7.24 -7.69 -8.00
CA SER A 96 -7.07 -6.83 -9.17
C SER A 96 -6.18 -7.50 -10.23
N LEU A 97 -6.37 -7.11 -11.48
CA LEU A 97 -5.70 -7.72 -12.64
C LEU A 97 -4.38 -7.02 -13.01
N HIS A 98 -3.74 -6.34 -12.05
CA HIS A 98 -2.42 -5.75 -12.28
C HIS A 98 -1.33 -6.82 -12.25
N PRO A 99 -0.50 -6.99 -13.32
CA PRO A 99 0.39 -8.15 -13.42
C PRO A 99 1.55 -8.17 -12.41
N THR A 100 1.96 -7.04 -11.88
CA THR A 100 3.09 -6.95 -10.94
C THR A 100 2.73 -6.40 -9.57
N HIS A 101 1.76 -5.49 -9.49
CA HIS A 101 1.37 -4.79 -8.26
C HIS A 101 -0.13 -4.96 -7.96
N SER A 102 -0.66 -6.17 -8.18
CA SER A 102 -2.05 -6.46 -7.82
C SER A 102 -2.33 -6.24 -6.34
N MET A 103 -3.59 -5.97 -6.06
CA MET A 103 -4.15 -5.78 -4.73
C MET A 103 -5.34 -6.71 -4.58
N ALA A 104 -5.55 -7.30 -3.42
CA ALA A 104 -6.76 -8.03 -3.10
C ALA A 104 -7.63 -7.23 -2.15
N GLY A 105 -8.95 -7.33 -2.29
CA GLY A 105 -9.91 -6.60 -1.49
C GLY A 105 -11.09 -7.43 -1.05
N PHE A 106 -11.62 -7.10 0.12
CA PHE A 106 -12.82 -7.70 0.72
C PHE A 106 -13.70 -6.62 1.33
N GLY A 107 -15.01 -6.77 1.21
CA GLY A 107 -15.99 -5.84 1.75
C GLY A 107 -16.69 -5.02 0.67
N LYS A 108 -17.25 -3.88 1.06
CA LYS A 108 -18.08 -3.06 0.17
C LYS A 108 -17.29 -2.51 -1.02
N HIS A 109 -17.86 -2.62 -2.20
CA HIS A 109 -17.31 -2.09 -3.45
C HIS A 109 -15.93 -2.65 -3.84
N ALA A 110 -15.49 -3.79 -3.29
CA ALA A 110 -14.16 -4.34 -3.58
C ALA A 110 -13.94 -4.57 -5.08
N ALA A 111 -14.90 -5.16 -5.79
CA ALA A 111 -14.80 -5.42 -7.23
C ALA A 111 -14.73 -4.12 -8.04
N GLU A 112 -15.52 -3.11 -7.70
CA GLU A 112 -15.52 -1.80 -8.34
C GLU A 112 -14.21 -1.04 -8.11
N TYR A 113 -13.73 -1.04 -6.86
CA TYR A 113 -12.48 -0.38 -6.48
C TYR A 113 -11.26 -0.98 -7.20
N LEU A 114 -11.24 -2.30 -7.39
CA LEU A 114 -10.13 -3.05 -7.97
C LEU A 114 -10.21 -3.21 -9.49
N ALA A 115 -11.26 -2.72 -10.14
CA ALA A 115 -11.48 -2.86 -11.58
C ALA A 115 -10.53 -1.99 -12.40
N GLY A 116 -10.21 -2.46 -13.62
CA GLY A 116 -9.48 -1.69 -14.64
C GLY A 116 -7.95 -1.72 -14.50
N GLU A 117 -7.42 -2.54 -13.61
CA GLU A 117 -5.98 -2.63 -13.39
C GLU A 117 -5.25 -3.39 -14.51
N GLU A 118 -5.94 -4.18 -15.31
CA GLU A 118 -5.42 -4.84 -16.53
C GLU A 118 -5.10 -3.86 -17.67
N TYR A 119 -5.49 -2.60 -17.52
CA TYR A 119 -5.18 -1.52 -18.49
C TYR A 119 -4.02 -0.64 -18.04
N ARG A 120 -3.43 -0.90 -16.87
CA ARG A 120 -2.33 -0.11 -16.34
C ARG A 120 -1.00 -0.57 -16.89
N ASN A 121 -0.05 0.36 -17.03
CA ASN A 121 1.26 0.12 -17.64
C ASN A 121 2.43 0.53 -16.73
N THR A 122 2.14 0.97 -15.51
CA THR A 122 3.11 1.24 -14.45
C THR A 122 2.63 0.66 -13.12
N PRO A 123 3.51 0.37 -12.16
CA PRO A 123 3.17 -0.28 -10.91
C PRO A 123 2.07 0.40 -10.09
N CYS A 124 2.08 1.74 -10.04
CA CYS A 124 1.14 2.54 -9.26
C CYS A 124 0.55 3.68 -10.11
N THR A 125 0.10 3.34 -11.31
CA THR A 125 -0.43 4.28 -12.31
C THR A 125 -1.42 5.28 -11.70
N PRO A 126 -1.33 6.58 -12.00
CA PRO A 126 -2.34 7.56 -11.62
C PRO A 126 -3.76 7.12 -11.96
N GLY A 127 -4.69 7.24 -11.01
CA GLY A 127 -6.06 6.72 -11.10
C GLY A 127 -6.18 5.20 -10.92
N GLY A 128 -5.10 4.49 -10.61
CA GLY A 128 -5.11 3.07 -10.22
C GLY A 128 -5.46 2.84 -8.75
N CYS A 129 -5.48 1.57 -8.33
CA CYS A 129 -5.91 1.17 -6.98
C CYS A 129 -5.15 1.89 -5.85
N TYR A 130 -3.84 2.12 -6.01
CA TYR A 130 -3.07 2.84 -4.99
C TYR A 130 -3.45 4.31 -4.95
N ASP A 131 -3.51 4.99 -6.09
CA ASP A 131 -3.81 6.41 -6.16
C ASP A 131 -5.23 6.75 -5.67
N ARG A 132 -6.22 5.91 -5.99
CA ARG A 132 -7.62 6.08 -5.53
C ARG A 132 -7.78 6.13 -4.01
N LEU A 133 -6.79 5.63 -3.26
CA LEU A 133 -6.90 5.53 -1.80
C LEU A 133 -7.06 6.91 -1.14
N LYS A 134 -6.40 7.95 -1.66
CA LYS A 134 -6.55 9.33 -1.15
C LYS A 134 -7.98 9.87 -1.35
N ASP A 135 -8.58 9.57 -2.50
CA ASP A 135 -9.91 10.06 -2.87
C ASP A 135 -11.03 9.29 -2.15
N ALA A 136 -10.74 8.05 -1.76
CA ALA A 136 -11.63 7.22 -0.95
C ALA A 136 -11.59 7.53 0.56
N GLY A 137 -10.87 8.58 1.00
CA GLY A 137 -10.64 8.83 2.42
C GLY A 137 -9.89 7.68 3.11
N GLY A 138 -9.07 6.96 2.34
CA GLY A 138 -8.46 5.70 2.75
C GLY A 138 -7.43 5.84 3.86
N LYS A 139 -7.24 4.74 4.57
CA LYS A 139 -6.20 4.58 5.60
C LYS A 139 -5.16 3.57 5.13
N ILE A 140 -3.94 3.70 5.66
CA ILE A 140 -2.87 2.73 5.46
C ILE A 140 -2.41 2.28 6.83
N LEU A 141 -2.43 0.97 7.08
CA LEU A 141 -1.93 0.38 8.32
C LEU A 141 -0.68 -0.45 8.02
N LEU A 142 0.44 -0.03 8.57
CA LEU A 142 1.72 -0.73 8.50
C LEU A 142 1.86 -1.53 9.79
N VAL A 143 1.80 -2.86 9.71
CA VAL A 143 1.82 -3.76 10.88
C VAL A 143 3.16 -4.48 10.94
N GLY A 144 4.04 -4.03 11.84
CA GLY A 144 5.38 -4.60 12.01
C GLY A 144 6.29 -4.40 10.80
N VAL A 145 6.01 -3.37 10.01
CA VAL A 145 6.81 -2.88 8.87
C VAL A 145 6.77 -1.36 8.87
N GLY A 146 7.76 -0.73 8.27
CA GLY A 146 7.83 0.72 8.15
C GLY A 146 7.44 1.23 6.77
N HIS A 147 7.73 2.51 6.52
CA HIS A 147 7.42 3.15 5.25
C HIS A 147 8.17 2.56 4.05
N GLU A 148 9.27 1.84 4.26
CA GLU A 148 9.98 1.07 3.21
C GLU A 148 9.09 -0.01 2.55
N ARG A 149 7.96 -0.36 3.18
CA ARG A 149 6.94 -1.28 2.63
C ARG A 149 5.67 -0.56 2.18
N ASN A 150 5.60 0.75 2.34
CA ASN A 150 4.44 1.54 1.99
C ASN A 150 4.39 1.84 0.48
N THR A 151 3.90 0.88 -0.29
CA THR A 151 3.78 0.99 -1.76
C THR A 151 2.96 2.22 -2.20
N TYR A 152 2.08 2.72 -1.35
CA TYR A 152 1.29 3.92 -1.64
C TYR A 152 2.17 5.14 -1.97
N ILE A 153 3.37 5.25 -1.39
CA ILE A 153 4.28 6.37 -1.66
C ILE A 153 4.74 6.36 -3.13
N HIS A 154 4.92 5.18 -3.73
CA HIS A 154 5.20 5.09 -5.16
C HIS A 154 4.07 5.67 -6.02
N SER A 155 2.80 5.54 -5.61
CA SER A 155 1.70 6.15 -6.37
C SER A 155 1.78 7.69 -6.32
N VAL A 156 2.23 8.25 -5.21
CA VAL A 156 2.46 9.70 -5.11
C VAL A 156 3.59 10.13 -6.03
N GLU A 157 4.71 9.40 -6.05
CA GLU A 157 5.82 9.66 -6.98
C GLU A 157 5.38 9.59 -8.44
N GLU A 158 4.55 8.62 -8.82
CA GLU A 158 4.04 8.49 -10.18
C GLU A 158 3.05 9.62 -10.55
N VAL A 159 2.16 10.02 -9.64
CA VAL A 159 1.27 11.17 -9.86
C VAL A 159 2.07 12.47 -10.04
N LEU A 160 3.15 12.63 -9.27
CA LEU A 160 4.03 13.79 -9.37
C LEU A 160 5.01 13.71 -10.56
N ASN A 161 5.01 12.58 -11.26
CA ASN A 161 5.96 12.30 -12.34
C ASN A 161 7.42 12.55 -11.91
N VAL A 162 7.77 12.05 -10.72
CA VAL A 162 9.14 12.18 -10.19
C VAL A 162 10.14 11.54 -11.16
N PRO A 163 11.21 12.25 -11.57
CA PRO A 163 12.20 11.73 -12.51
C PRO A 163 12.84 10.43 -12.02
N ASN A 164 13.29 9.59 -12.95
CA ASN A 164 14.06 8.38 -12.67
C ASN A 164 13.35 7.40 -11.69
N ARG A 165 12.02 7.27 -11.79
CA ARG A 165 11.24 6.32 -10.98
C ARG A 165 10.74 5.12 -11.75
N LEU A 166 10.70 5.19 -13.07
CA LEU A 166 10.21 4.13 -13.92
C LEU A 166 11.25 3.78 -14.98
N SER A 167 11.36 2.49 -15.30
CA SER A 167 12.25 2.01 -16.36
C SER A 167 11.88 2.63 -17.71
N ASP A 168 12.89 2.91 -18.54
CA ASP A 168 12.67 3.47 -19.88
C ASP A 168 11.98 2.48 -20.80
N LYS A 169 12.40 1.21 -20.74
CA LYS A 169 11.85 0.14 -21.59
C LYS A 169 10.77 -0.64 -20.84
N PRO A 170 9.56 -0.73 -21.40
CA PRO A 170 8.53 -1.60 -20.86
C PRO A 170 8.82 -3.08 -21.21
N VAL A 171 8.34 -3.97 -20.34
CA VAL A 171 8.34 -5.41 -20.54
C VAL A 171 6.93 -5.84 -20.95
N LYS A 172 6.83 -6.66 -22.00
CA LYS A 172 5.56 -7.26 -22.40
C LYS A 172 5.19 -8.36 -21.42
N LEU A 173 4.02 -8.21 -20.76
CA LEU A 173 3.42 -9.20 -19.87
C LEU A 173 2.02 -9.56 -20.35
N THR A 174 1.57 -10.77 -20.04
CA THR A 174 0.22 -11.23 -20.35
C THR A 174 -0.55 -11.43 -19.05
N VAL A 175 -1.64 -10.73 -18.89
CA VAL A 175 -2.60 -10.89 -17.78
C VAL A 175 -3.65 -11.91 -18.21
N VAL A 176 -3.88 -12.93 -17.37
CA VAL A 176 -4.86 -13.99 -17.59
C VAL A 176 -5.86 -14.02 -16.43
N TRP A 177 -7.15 -14.07 -16.76
CA TRP A 177 -8.24 -14.22 -15.79
C TRP A 177 -9.35 -15.11 -16.38
N PRO A 178 -10.32 -15.59 -15.60
CA PRO A 178 -11.30 -16.58 -16.08
C PRO A 178 -12.08 -16.18 -17.33
N GLN A 179 -12.29 -14.88 -17.55
CA GLN A 179 -13.09 -14.37 -18.67
C GLN A 179 -12.25 -13.92 -19.87
N GLY A 180 -10.91 -13.97 -19.76
CA GLY A 180 -10.05 -13.55 -20.87
C GLY A 180 -8.58 -13.39 -20.54
N GLN A 181 -7.90 -12.77 -21.47
CA GLN A 181 -6.48 -12.40 -21.32
C GLN A 181 -6.18 -11.09 -22.06
N ARG A 182 -5.09 -10.43 -21.64
CA ARG A 182 -4.63 -9.19 -22.25
C ARG A 182 -3.12 -9.04 -22.15
N ASP A 183 -2.50 -8.57 -23.21
CA ASP A 183 -1.11 -8.14 -23.19
C ASP A 183 -1.02 -6.70 -22.69
N VAL A 184 -0.07 -6.45 -21.82
CA VAL A 184 0.28 -5.13 -21.31
C VAL A 184 1.78 -4.90 -21.43
N TYR A 185 2.19 -3.65 -21.66
CA TYR A 185 3.59 -3.26 -21.74
C TYR A 185 3.93 -2.52 -20.45
N MET A 186 4.48 -3.25 -19.48
CA MET A 186 4.66 -2.81 -18.10
C MET A 186 6.04 -2.20 -17.88
N ARG A 187 6.10 -0.96 -17.44
CA ARG A 187 7.31 -0.36 -16.84
C ARG A 187 7.43 -0.82 -15.39
N LYS A 188 8.63 -0.87 -14.85
CA LYS A 188 8.88 -1.22 -13.46
C LYS A 188 9.42 -0.01 -12.69
N HIS A 189 9.25 0.01 -11.37
CA HIS A 189 9.98 0.94 -10.53
C HIS A 189 11.47 0.67 -10.67
N TYR A 190 12.22 1.70 -10.99
CA TYR A 190 13.65 1.61 -11.24
C TYR A 190 14.31 2.97 -11.05
N ASN A 191 15.46 2.95 -10.39
CA ASN A 191 16.38 4.08 -10.36
C ASN A 191 17.80 3.51 -10.51
N PRO A 192 18.65 4.08 -11.42
CA PRO A 192 20.00 3.58 -11.64
C PRO A 192 20.90 3.72 -10.39
N ASP A 193 20.67 4.76 -9.59
CA ASP A 193 21.48 5.08 -8.41
C ASP A 193 20.96 4.44 -7.14
N GLN A 194 19.66 4.07 -7.10
CA GLN A 194 19.00 3.44 -5.95
C GLN A 194 18.03 2.34 -6.41
N PRO A 195 18.53 1.10 -6.62
CA PRO A 195 17.70 -0.01 -7.10
C PRO A 195 16.52 -0.38 -6.17
N HIS A 196 16.62 -0.03 -4.89
CA HIS A 196 15.62 -0.29 -3.85
C HIS A 196 15.06 1.02 -3.30
N ILE A 197 14.52 1.86 -4.19
CA ILE A 197 14.05 3.22 -3.86
C ILE A 197 13.08 3.26 -2.66
N SER A 198 12.27 2.22 -2.45
CA SER A 198 11.34 2.18 -1.32
C SER A 198 12.05 2.17 0.06
N GLU A 199 13.31 1.73 0.12
CA GLU A 199 14.07 1.79 1.37
C GLU A 199 14.29 3.24 1.85
N ASP A 200 14.29 4.20 0.94
CA ASP A 200 14.44 5.62 1.23
C ASP A 200 13.15 6.29 1.73
N PHE A 201 11.99 5.61 1.62
CA PHE A 201 10.72 6.16 2.10
C PHE A 201 10.69 6.37 3.62
N VAL A 202 11.55 5.67 4.38
CA VAL A 202 11.72 5.90 5.82
C VAL A 202 12.15 7.33 6.14
N LYS A 203 12.78 8.04 5.19
CA LYS A 203 13.18 9.44 5.32
C LYS A 203 11.99 10.40 5.50
N LEU A 204 10.78 9.98 5.11
CA LEU A 204 9.53 10.73 5.25
C LEU A 204 8.82 10.50 6.59
N THR A 205 9.26 9.53 7.40
CA THR A 205 8.58 9.11 8.64
C THR A 205 8.33 10.29 9.59
N GLN A 206 9.35 11.13 9.81
CA GLN A 206 9.23 12.27 10.71
C GLN A 206 8.27 13.33 10.15
N ALA A 207 8.33 13.60 8.85
CA ALA A 207 7.41 14.52 8.20
C ALA A 207 5.95 14.08 8.36
N TYR A 208 5.65 12.82 8.16
CA TYR A 208 4.30 12.29 8.33
C TYR A 208 3.81 12.39 9.78
N THR A 209 4.69 12.13 10.74
CA THR A 209 4.35 12.25 12.17
C THR A 209 4.11 13.69 12.55
N ASP A 210 5.02 14.59 12.21
CA ASP A 210 4.94 16.02 12.55
C ASP A 210 3.72 16.70 11.91
N CYS A 211 3.36 16.28 10.68
CA CYS A 211 2.21 16.83 9.96
C CYS A 211 0.88 16.11 10.27
N GLY A 212 0.86 15.16 11.20
CA GLY A 212 -0.34 14.41 11.56
C GLY A 212 -0.91 13.53 10.44
N ALA A 213 -0.05 13.13 9.48
CA ALA A 213 -0.39 12.19 8.43
C ALA A 213 -0.24 10.73 8.86
N ALA A 214 0.56 10.48 9.90
CA ALA A 214 0.77 9.17 10.49
C ALA A 214 0.85 9.24 12.02
N LYS A 215 0.45 8.16 12.68
CA LYS A 215 0.62 7.95 14.12
C LYS A 215 1.07 6.54 14.43
N ASN A 216 1.91 6.41 15.45
CA ASN A 216 2.35 5.12 15.95
C ASN A 216 1.24 4.44 16.77
N THR A 217 1.16 3.14 16.67
CA THR A 217 0.21 2.28 17.39
C THR A 217 0.77 0.86 17.49
N VAL A 218 0.01 -0.09 18.04
CA VAL A 218 0.47 -1.47 18.24
C VAL A 218 -0.62 -2.48 17.94
N LEU A 219 -0.22 -3.65 17.40
CA LEU A 219 -1.09 -4.82 17.20
C LEU A 219 -0.35 -6.10 17.58
N GLY A 220 -0.79 -6.77 18.66
CA GLY A 220 -0.01 -7.86 19.23
C GLY A 220 1.34 -7.37 19.72
N SER A 221 2.41 -7.99 19.26
CA SER A 221 3.80 -7.56 19.50
C SER A 221 4.34 -6.59 18.43
N ALA A 222 3.55 -6.32 17.39
CA ALA A 222 3.99 -5.47 16.30
C ALA A 222 3.83 -3.99 16.62
N ASP A 223 4.91 -3.22 16.42
CA ASP A 223 4.81 -1.78 16.24
C ASP A 223 4.09 -1.51 14.92
N CYS A 224 3.16 -0.57 14.93
CA CYS A 224 2.34 -0.24 13.78
C CYS A 224 2.35 1.26 13.50
N ILE A 225 2.11 1.61 12.25
CA ILE A 225 1.92 3.00 11.82
C ILE A 225 0.57 3.08 11.11
N LEU A 226 -0.34 3.90 11.64
CA LEU A 226 -1.62 4.20 10.99
C LEU A 226 -1.52 5.54 10.28
N CYS A 227 -1.73 5.54 8.96
CA CYS A 227 -1.62 6.70 8.10
C CYS A 227 -2.99 7.09 7.52
N ASP A 228 -3.16 8.39 7.26
CA ASP A 228 -4.20 8.94 6.42
C ASP A 228 -3.65 9.11 4.98
N ALA A 229 -4.25 8.44 4.00
CA ALA A 229 -3.72 8.42 2.64
C ALA A 229 -3.68 9.80 1.97
N ALA A 230 -4.71 10.62 2.17
CA ALA A 230 -4.76 11.97 1.61
C ALA A 230 -3.67 12.86 2.21
N LYS A 231 -3.47 12.78 3.52
CA LYS A 231 -2.40 13.54 4.19
C LYS A 231 -1.01 13.04 3.81
N VAL A 232 -0.81 11.72 3.68
CA VAL A 232 0.46 11.16 3.17
C VAL A 232 0.74 11.70 1.77
N PHE A 233 -0.27 11.74 0.89
CA PHE A 233 -0.14 12.34 -0.43
C PHE A 233 0.31 13.79 -0.36
N ASP A 234 -0.39 14.61 0.42
CA ASP A 234 -0.13 16.05 0.52
C ASP A 234 1.25 16.36 1.11
N VAL A 235 1.64 15.67 2.18
CA VAL A 235 2.97 15.84 2.81
C VAL A 235 4.07 15.39 1.86
N THR A 236 3.91 14.24 1.18
CA THR A 236 4.89 13.76 0.20
C THR A 236 5.05 14.76 -0.93
N ARG A 237 3.94 15.23 -1.51
CA ARG A 237 3.93 16.25 -2.55
C ARG A 237 4.66 17.51 -2.09
N HIS A 238 4.37 17.99 -0.89
CA HIS A 238 5.00 19.19 -0.33
C HIS A 238 6.51 19.03 -0.18
N VAL A 239 6.96 17.90 0.37
CA VAL A 239 8.39 17.61 0.57
C VAL A 239 9.14 17.47 -0.76
N LEU A 240 8.53 16.81 -1.77
CA LEU A 240 9.18 16.55 -3.05
C LEU A 240 9.12 17.73 -4.02
N ALA A 241 8.17 18.66 -3.89
CA ALA A 241 7.98 19.74 -4.86
C ALA A 241 9.23 20.58 -5.14
N PRO A 242 10.04 21.00 -4.14
CA PRO A 242 11.25 21.81 -4.40
C PRO A 242 12.40 20.98 -4.99
N GLU A 243 12.44 19.66 -4.76
CA GLU A 243 13.51 18.76 -5.18
C GLU A 243 12.95 17.35 -5.31
N PRO A 244 12.39 16.99 -6.47
CA PRO A 244 11.66 15.72 -6.66
C PRO A 244 12.48 14.46 -6.37
N GLU A 245 13.80 14.50 -6.55
CA GLU A 245 14.68 13.36 -6.30
C GLU A 245 15.34 13.36 -4.91
N CYS A 246 14.89 14.23 -3.99
CA CYS A 246 15.54 14.39 -2.67
C CYS A 246 15.58 13.06 -1.85
N LEU A 247 14.67 12.13 -2.07
CA LEU A 247 14.71 10.82 -1.40
C LEU A 247 15.95 10.00 -1.80
N VAL A 248 16.43 10.16 -3.05
CA VAL A 248 17.62 9.45 -3.56
C VAL A 248 18.89 10.29 -3.31
N THR A 249 18.83 11.59 -3.58
CA THR A 249 20.01 12.46 -3.59
C THR A 249 20.45 12.92 -2.20
N ARG A 250 19.56 12.87 -1.20
CA ARG A 250 19.85 13.32 0.16
C ARG A 250 19.93 12.16 1.13
N GLU A 251 20.88 12.20 2.06
CA GLU A 251 21.00 11.22 3.14
C GLU A 251 19.77 11.26 4.07
N ARG A 252 19.25 12.47 4.33
CA ARG A 252 18.03 12.70 5.13
C ARG A 252 17.24 13.89 4.58
N ILE A 253 15.97 13.98 4.96
CA ILE A 253 15.12 15.12 4.67
C ILE A 253 15.09 16.03 5.89
N GLU A 254 15.45 17.28 5.72
CA GLU A 254 15.51 18.26 6.80
C GLU A 254 14.11 18.78 7.17
N LYS A 255 13.91 19.14 8.43
CA LYS A 255 12.62 19.54 8.98
C LYS A 255 12.02 20.77 8.29
N GLU A 256 12.87 21.65 7.80
CA GLU A 256 12.48 22.86 7.06
C GLU A 256 11.64 22.54 5.81
N ARG A 257 11.73 21.30 5.29
CA ARG A 257 10.96 20.84 4.13
C ARG A 257 9.46 20.72 4.39
N TRP A 258 9.02 20.61 5.65
CA TRP A 258 7.60 20.50 6.01
C TRP A 258 7.17 21.47 7.12
N ALA A 259 8.06 22.35 7.60
CA ALA A 259 7.75 23.25 8.70
C ALA A 259 6.63 24.25 8.34
N ASP A 260 6.63 24.75 7.12
CA ASP A 260 5.60 25.65 6.61
C ASP A 260 4.26 24.94 6.34
N TYR A 261 4.27 23.66 5.94
CA TYR A 261 3.06 22.83 5.83
C TYR A 261 2.29 22.76 7.15
N ILE A 262 3.01 22.59 8.27
CA ILE A 262 2.42 22.57 9.61
C ILE A 262 1.75 23.91 9.92
N SER A 263 2.41 25.04 9.61
CA SER A 263 1.91 26.38 9.91
C SER A 263 0.63 26.73 9.16
N VAL A 264 0.50 26.31 7.90
CA VAL A 264 -0.69 26.54 7.06
C VAL A 264 -1.87 25.69 7.54
N SER A 265 -1.63 24.44 7.96
CA SER A 265 -2.68 23.55 8.48
C SER A 265 -3.32 24.10 9.76
N TYR A 266 -2.58 24.79 10.62
CA TYR A 266 -3.11 25.43 11.84
C TYR A 266 -3.95 26.69 11.57
N THR A 267 -3.75 27.38 10.45
CA THR A 267 -4.51 28.60 10.09
C THR A 267 -5.88 28.30 9.49
N HIS A 268 -6.11 27.12 8.97
CA HIS A 268 -7.42 26.70 8.44
C HIS A 268 -8.36 26.06 9.48
N LEU A 269 -7.90 25.87 10.71
CA LEU A 269 -8.67 25.33 11.84
C LEU A 269 -9.18 26.41 12.83
N ARG A 270 -9.10 27.70 12.47
CA ARG A 270 -9.63 28.82 13.27
C ARG A 270 -10.81 29.46 12.60
#